data_a423830021465e3b7def580e1a481d56
#
_entry.id   a423830021465e3b7def580e1a481d56
#
_cell.length_a   1.000
_cell.length_b   1.000
_cell.length_c   1.000
_cell.angle_alpha   90.00
_cell.angle_beta   90.00
_cell.angle_gamma   90.00
#
_symmetry.space_group_name_H-M   'P 1'
#
loop_
_entity.id
_entity.type
_entity.pdbx_description
1 polymer ?
#
loop_
_entity_poly.entity_id
_entity_poly.type
_entity_poly.pdbx_seq_one_letter_code
_entity_poly.pdbx_strand_id
1 'polypeptide(L)'
;MTAQPLTRPLPTFVPAAAPIDPAIAMHQGGKLEVASTVPLRGRADLSLAYTPGVARVCLAIADAPERVYELTWKANSVAVVTDGTAVLGLGDIGPGAALPVMEGKALLFKHFGGVDAVPICLDCTDVDDLVETVARLAPGFGGINLEDISAPLCFEVEQRLRARLDIPVFHDDQHGTAIVVLAALRNAARLTGRTLAELRVVVAGAGAAGVAVTDMLVGAGIGDIAAADRVCIVHPGREGLTTVKQRVALGTNRSGHRGSMTQALRGADVFIGLSGGVVGEDAIAAMAPEAIVFSLANPDPEVNPAVARRHARIVATGRSDYPNQINNVLAFPGVFRGALDVRARDVTDAMKLAAAEALAAIVGNDLAEDYIIPSPFDPRVAPEVAAAVAQTARRDGVARC
;
A
#
# COMPACT_ATOMS: atom_id res chain seq x y z
N MET A 1 60.39 -12.68 -57.86
CA MET A 1 59.16 -13.23 -57.16
C MET A 1 59.36 -13.00 -55.69
N THR A 2 58.82 -11.90 -55.18
CA THR A 2 58.85 -11.50 -53.75
C THR A 2 57.51 -11.86 -53.12
N ALA A 3 57.57 -12.78 -52.16
CA ALA A 3 56.39 -13.19 -51.40
C ALA A 3 55.95 -12.07 -50.42
N GLN A 4 54.69 -11.64 -50.52
CA GLN A 4 54.07 -10.77 -49.53
C GLN A 4 53.64 -11.59 -48.30
N PRO A 5 53.87 -11.09 -47.05
CA PRO A 5 53.36 -11.74 -45.85
C PRO A 5 51.89 -11.45 -45.68
N LEU A 6 51.09 -12.51 -45.62
CA LEU A 6 49.68 -12.48 -45.22
C LEU A 6 49.56 -12.21 -43.69
N THR A 7 49.41 -10.96 -43.29
CA THR A 7 49.02 -10.62 -41.92
C THR A 7 47.50 -10.75 -41.78
N ARG A 8 47.06 -11.86 -41.18
CA ARG A 8 45.69 -12.06 -40.78
C ARG A 8 45.43 -11.15 -39.56
N PRO A 9 44.42 -10.24 -39.56
CA PRO A 9 44.13 -9.45 -38.39
C PRO A 9 43.66 -10.37 -37.26
N LEU A 10 44.22 -10.16 -36.06
CA LEU A 10 43.76 -10.84 -34.84
C LEU A 10 42.29 -10.46 -34.56
N PRO A 11 41.43 -11.41 -34.09
CA PRO A 11 40.06 -11.09 -33.75
C PRO A 11 40.08 -10.07 -32.64
N THR A 12 39.47 -8.92 -32.88
CA THR A 12 39.16 -7.91 -31.85
C THR A 12 38.25 -8.55 -30.84
N PHE A 13 38.73 -8.70 -29.60
CA PHE A 13 37.95 -9.15 -28.48
C PHE A 13 36.90 -8.05 -28.18
N VAL A 14 35.64 -8.26 -28.60
CA VAL A 14 34.50 -7.45 -28.18
C VAL A 14 34.12 -8.04 -26.81
N PRO A 15 34.30 -7.29 -25.71
CA PRO A 15 33.83 -7.78 -24.40
C PRO A 15 32.33 -8.08 -24.50
N ALA A 16 31.94 -9.28 -24.05
CA ALA A 16 30.54 -9.61 -23.93
C ALA A 16 29.84 -8.50 -23.10
N ALA A 17 28.74 -7.96 -23.62
CA ALA A 17 27.97 -6.98 -22.89
C ALA A 17 27.64 -7.57 -21.49
N ALA A 18 27.83 -6.77 -20.44
CA ALA A 18 27.46 -7.20 -19.10
C ALA A 18 26.01 -7.69 -19.10
N PRO A 19 25.69 -8.79 -18.40
CA PRO A 19 24.32 -9.28 -18.34
C PRO A 19 23.40 -8.16 -17.83
N ILE A 20 22.29 -7.93 -18.54
CA ILE A 20 21.26 -6.94 -18.13
C ILE A 20 20.68 -7.43 -16.80
N ASP A 21 20.54 -6.54 -15.83
CA ASP A 21 19.85 -6.83 -14.57
C ASP A 21 18.48 -7.43 -14.85
N PRO A 22 18.10 -8.57 -14.24
CA PRO A 22 16.82 -9.23 -14.49
C PRO A 22 15.59 -8.33 -14.26
N ALA A 23 15.66 -7.42 -13.28
CA ALA A 23 14.59 -6.45 -13.03
C ALA A 23 14.47 -5.47 -14.19
N ILE A 24 15.59 -4.92 -14.69
CA ILE A 24 15.59 -4.04 -15.87
C ILE A 24 15.07 -4.77 -17.10
N ALA A 25 15.50 -6.03 -17.32
CA ALA A 25 15.03 -6.84 -18.43
C ALA A 25 13.52 -7.06 -18.42
N MET A 26 12.93 -7.31 -17.23
CA MET A 26 11.49 -7.49 -17.05
C MET A 26 10.68 -6.20 -17.35
N HIS A 27 11.28 -5.03 -17.23
CA HIS A 27 10.61 -3.74 -17.43
C HIS A 27 10.77 -3.20 -18.87
N GLN A 28 11.52 -3.89 -19.74
CA GLN A 28 11.69 -3.45 -21.14
C GLN A 28 10.34 -3.46 -21.87
N GLY A 29 9.90 -2.28 -22.34
CA GLY A 29 8.64 -2.09 -23.04
C GLY A 29 7.42 -1.89 -22.12
N GLY A 30 7.64 -1.77 -20.80
CA GLY A 30 6.57 -1.63 -19.80
C GLY A 30 5.94 -2.97 -19.42
N LYS A 31 5.08 -2.95 -18.40
CA LYS A 31 4.40 -4.14 -17.84
C LYS A 31 2.91 -4.18 -18.15
N LEU A 32 2.39 -3.17 -18.83
CA LEU A 32 0.95 -2.99 -19.09
C LEU A 32 0.68 -2.81 -20.57
N GLU A 33 -0.48 -3.28 -20.99
CA GLU A 33 -1.08 -2.98 -22.30
C GLU A 33 -2.55 -2.66 -22.15
N VAL A 34 -3.12 -1.94 -23.14
CA VAL A 34 -4.56 -1.71 -23.24
C VAL A 34 -5.13 -2.67 -24.27
N ALA A 35 -6.05 -3.54 -23.84
CA ALA A 35 -6.68 -4.54 -24.70
C ALA A 35 -8.17 -4.27 -24.85
N SER A 36 -8.71 -4.53 -26.06
CA SER A 36 -10.15 -4.46 -26.32
C SER A 36 -10.86 -5.68 -25.74
N THR A 37 -12.01 -5.45 -25.08
CA THR A 37 -12.88 -6.50 -24.55
C THR A 37 -13.97 -6.94 -25.54
N VAL A 38 -14.12 -6.20 -26.66
CA VAL A 38 -15.11 -6.50 -27.71
C VAL A 38 -14.43 -6.74 -29.04
N PRO A 39 -14.96 -7.64 -29.88
CA PRO A 39 -14.40 -7.91 -31.21
C PRO A 39 -14.71 -6.76 -32.17
N LEU A 40 -13.79 -6.46 -33.08
CA LEU A 40 -13.97 -5.53 -34.19
C LEU A 40 -13.68 -6.29 -35.52
N ARG A 41 -14.65 -7.05 -36.03
CA ARG A 41 -14.46 -7.94 -37.19
C ARG A 41 -14.89 -7.31 -38.51
N GLY A 42 -15.70 -6.25 -38.48
CA GLY A 42 -16.20 -5.62 -39.69
C GLY A 42 -17.02 -4.36 -39.43
N ARG A 43 -17.63 -3.84 -40.51
CA ARG A 43 -18.41 -2.58 -40.49
C ARG A 43 -19.59 -2.62 -39.50
N ALA A 44 -20.21 -3.77 -39.31
CA ALA A 44 -21.33 -3.91 -38.38
C ALA A 44 -20.86 -3.67 -36.93
N ASP A 45 -19.75 -4.32 -36.51
CA ASP A 45 -19.17 -4.14 -35.19
C ASP A 45 -18.70 -2.67 -34.98
N LEU A 46 -18.04 -2.08 -36.00
CA LEU A 46 -17.62 -0.68 -35.98
C LEU A 46 -18.82 0.28 -35.79
N SER A 47 -19.93 0.02 -36.48
CA SER A 47 -21.13 0.85 -36.37
C SER A 47 -21.80 0.75 -35.01
N LEU A 48 -21.64 -0.35 -34.29
CA LEU A 48 -22.15 -0.53 -32.94
C LEU A 48 -21.18 0.04 -31.89
N ALA A 49 -19.90 -0.28 -32.01
CA ALA A 49 -18.88 0.10 -31.03
C ALA A 49 -18.49 1.58 -31.10
N TYR A 50 -18.66 2.20 -32.27
CA TYR A 50 -18.30 3.61 -32.48
C TYR A 50 -19.47 4.35 -33.20
N THR A 51 -19.20 5.05 -34.32
CA THR A 51 -20.20 5.87 -35.01
C THR A 51 -21.04 5.03 -36.00
N PRO A 52 -22.37 5.10 -35.94
CA PRO A 52 -23.26 5.96 -35.15
C PRO A 52 -23.77 5.36 -33.84
N GLY A 53 -23.50 4.10 -33.56
CA GLY A 53 -24.05 3.35 -32.43
C GLY A 53 -23.76 3.96 -31.07
N VAL A 54 -22.52 4.37 -30.84
CA VAL A 54 -22.07 4.95 -29.57
C VAL A 54 -22.86 6.18 -29.13
N ALA A 55 -23.41 6.96 -30.06
CA ALA A 55 -24.23 8.13 -29.73
C ALA A 55 -25.46 7.76 -28.88
N ARG A 56 -26.08 6.60 -29.11
CA ARG A 56 -27.19 6.11 -28.30
C ARG A 56 -26.76 5.77 -26.88
N VAL A 57 -25.53 5.24 -26.72
CA VAL A 57 -24.94 4.93 -25.40
C VAL A 57 -24.67 6.23 -24.64
N CYS A 58 -24.10 7.25 -25.31
CA CYS A 58 -23.88 8.56 -24.71
C CYS A 58 -25.20 9.21 -24.22
N LEU A 59 -26.26 9.17 -25.05
CA LEU A 59 -27.57 9.68 -24.65
C LEU A 59 -28.17 8.89 -23.47
N ALA A 60 -28.04 7.57 -23.47
CA ALA A 60 -28.54 6.75 -22.37
C ALA A 60 -27.84 7.03 -21.03
N ILE A 61 -26.55 7.42 -21.07
CA ILE A 61 -25.82 7.85 -19.86
C ILE A 61 -26.22 9.30 -19.49
N ALA A 62 -26.41 10.18 -20.46
CA ALA A 62 -26.86 11.57 -20.20
C ALA A 62 -28.25 11.60 -19.54
N ASP A 63 -29.16 10.71 -19.96
CA ASP A 63 -30.51 10.60 -19.42
C ASP A 63 -30.53 9.93 -18.03
N ALA A 64 -29.60 8.99 -17.76
CA ALA A 64 -29.47 8.26 -16.52
C ALA A 64 -27.97 8.10 -16.16
N PRO A 65 -27.36 9.07 -15.45
CA PRO A 65 -25.91 9.14 -15.21
C PRO A 65 -25.31 7.91 -14.49
N GLU A 66 -26.08 7.20 -13.68
CA GLU A 66 -25.65 5.98 -13.00
C GLU A 66 -25.32 4.83 -13.98
N ARG A 67 -25.85 4.87 -15.20
CA ARG A 67 -25.58 3.89 -16.26
C ARG A 67 -24.14 3.94 -16.76
N VAL A 68 -23.37 4.97 -16.42
CA VAL A 68 -21.94 5.00 -16.73
C VAL A 68 -21.20 3.79 -16.16
N TYR A 69 -21.64 3.26 -15.00
CA TYR A 69 -21.09 2.06 -14.40
C TYR A 69 -21.50 0.76 -15.12
N GLU A 70 -22.58 0.77 -15.89
CA GLU A 70 -23.04 -0.39 -16.67
C GLU A 70 -22.45 -0.41 -18.07
N LEU A 71 -22.31 0.77 -18.68
CA LEU A 71 -22.02 0.95 -20.09
C LEU A 71 -20.59 1.33 -20.41
N THR A 72 -19.73 1.50 -19.37
CA THR A 72 -18.30 1.82 -19.53
C THR A 72 -17.43 1.02 -18.60
N TRP A 73 -16.13 1.13 -18.73
CA TRP A 73 -15.16 0.47 -17.86
C TRP A 73 -15.10 1.07 -16.45
N LYS A 74 -15.79 2.19 -16.19
CA LYS A 74 -15.77 2.90 -14.91
C LYS A 74 -16.06 1.98 -13.72
N ALA A 75 -16.94 1.00 -13.88
CA ALA A 75 -17.27 0.06 -12.81
C ALA A 75 -16.07 -0.74 -12.28
N ASN A 76 -15.03 -0.93 -13.09
CA ASN A 76 -13.89 -1.79 -12.78
C ASN A 76 -12.55 -1.04 -12.83
N SER A 77 -12.54 0.27 -13.01
CA SER A 77 -11.30 1.03 -13.21
C SER A 77 -10.87 1.84 -11.99
N VAL A 78 -9.55 1.88 -11.73
CA VAL A 78 -8.92 2.67 -10.67
C VAL A 78 -7.78 3.50 -11.27
N ALA A 79 -7.70 4.79 -10.95
CA ALA A 79 -6.51 5.58 -11.22
C ALA A 79 -5.49 5.37 -10.09
N VAL A 80 -4.27 4.97 -10.43
CA VAL A 80 -3.13 4.88 -9.50
C VAL A 80 -2.32 6.16 -9.66
N VAL A 81 -2.49 7.09 -8.73
CA VAL A 81 -1.99 8.46 -8.83
C VAL A 81 -0.79 8.67 -7.94
N THR A 82 0.27 9.23 -8.51
CA THR A 82 1.49 9.65 -7.79
C THR A 82 2.01 10.98 -8.31
N ASP A 83 2.70 11.72 -7.44
CA ASP A 83 3.57 12.84 -7.80
C ASP A 83 5.07 12.46 -7.76
N GLY A 84 5.38 11.23 -7.31
CA GLY A 84 6.75 10.71 -7.24
C GLY A 84 7.60 11.28 -6.11
N THR A 85 7.00 11.91 -5.09
CA THR A 85 7.71 12.60 -4.00
C THR A 85 8.14 11.68 -2.86
N ALA A 86 7.67 10.42 -2.80
CA ALA A 86 8.01 9.46 -1.74
C ALA A 86 8.11 8.02 -2.25
N VAL A 87 8.85 7.80 -3.33
CA VAL A 87 8.92 6.51 -4.03
C VAL A 87 9.75 5.51 -3.23
N LEU A 88 9.10 4.48 -2.66
CA LEU A 88 9.73 3.43 -1.85
C LEU A 88 10.67 4.02 -0.78
N GLY A 89 11.90 3.50 -0.67
CA GLY A 89 12.98 4.06 0.16
C GLY A 89 13.87 5.08 -0.57
N LEU A 90 13.56 5.42 -1.82
CA LEU A 90 14.37 6.31 -2.67
C LEU A 90 14.04 7.79 -2.45
N GLY A 91 12.87 8.10 -1.89
CA GLY A 91 12.42 9.47 -1.64
C GLY A 91 11.85 10.15 -2.90
N ASP A 92 12.10 11.45 -3.03
CA ASP A 92 11.64 12.26 -4.16
C ASP A 92 12.53 12.02 -5.38
N ILE A 93 12.04 11.22 -6.32
CA ILE A 93 12.72 10.95 -7.61
C ILE A 93 11.88 11.41 -8.80
N GLY A 94 10.76 12.04 -8.56
CA GLY A 94 9.84 12.61 -9.54
C GLY A 94 8.91 11.61 -10.23
N PRO A 95 7.85 12.11 -10.88
CA PRO A 95 6.76 11.29 -11.40
C PRO A 95 7.19 10.35 -12.53
N GLY A 96 8.13 10.76 -13.38
CA GLY A 96 8.61 9.91 -14.47
C GLY A 96 9.36 8.66 -13.97
N ALA A 97 10.18 8.81 -12.93
CA ALA A 97 10.92 7.69 -12.33
C ALA A 97 10.02 6.80 -11.44
N ALA A 98 8.87 7.31 -10.98
CA ALA A 98 7.86 6.56 -10.24
C ALA A 98 7.04 5.61 -11.13
N LEU A 99 6.95 5.85 -12.45
CA LEU A 99 6.10 5.08 -13.36
C LEU A 99 6.29 3.55 -13.27
N PRO A 100 7.51 2.98 -13.18
CA PRO A 100 7.67 1.54 -13.03
C PRO A 100 7.00 0.96 -11.77
N VAL A 101 6.94 1.72 -10.67
CA VAL A 101 6.23 1.31 -9.45
C VAL A 101 4.73 1.34 -9.68
N MET A 102 4.20 2.39 -10.32
CA MET A 102 2.78 2.52 -10.65
C MET A 102 2.29 1.43 -11.61
N GLU A 103 3.12 1.06 -12.60
CA GLU A 103 2.83 -0.11 -13.45
C GLU A 103 2.82 -1.41 -12.64
N GLY A 104 3.73 -1.56 -11.69
CA GLY A 104 3.74 -2.68 -10.75
C GLY A 104 2.45 -2.73 -9.94
N LYS A 105 2.01 -1.60 -9.39
CA LYS A 105 0.75 -1.48 -8.66
C LYS A 105 -0.44 -1.90 -9.53
N ALA A 106 -0.51 -1.41 -10.76
CA ALA A 106 -1.58 -1.76 -11.70
C ALA A 106 -1.58 -3.25 -12.07
N LEU A 107 -0.40 -3.85 -12.27
CA LEU A 107 -0.25 -5.29 -12.45
C LEU A 107 -0.85 -6.08 -11.27
N LEU A 108 -0.54 -5.68 -10.04
CA LEU A 108 -1.04 -6.34 -8.83
C LEU A 108 -2.55 -6.16 -8.66
N PHE A 109 -3.11 -4.99 -8.95
CA PHE A 109 -4.55 -4.76 -9.01
C PHE A 109 -5.25 -5.74 -9.96
N LYS A 110 -4.70 -5.89 -11.17
CA LYS A 110 -5.26 -6.80 -12.17
C LYS A 110 -5.14 -8.25 -11.75
N HIS A 111 -3.95 -8.67 -11.31
CA HIS A 111 -3.66 -10.06 -11.02
C HIS A 111 -4.45 -10.59 -9.83
N PHE A 112 -4.53 -9.83 -8.74
CA PHE A 112 -5.15 -10.29 -7.48
C PHE A 112 -6.61 -9.83 -7.33
N GLY A 113 -6.96 -8.64 -7.81
CA GLY A 113 -8.30 -8.06 -7.64
C GLY A 113 -9.17 -8.06 -8.89
N GLY A 114 -8.64 -8.43 -10.07
CA GLY A 114 -9.34 -8.31 -11.34
C GLY A 114 -9.68 -6.87 -11.73
N VAL A 115 -9.07 -5.88 -11.06
CA VAL A 115 -9.34 -4.45 -11.26
C VAL A 115 -8.43 -3.89 -12.35
N ASP A 116 -9.01 -3.08 -13.25
CA ASP A 116 -8.29 -2.38 -14.31
C ASP A 116 -7.71 -1.08 -13.75
N ALA A 117 -6.44 -1.10 -13.36
CA ALA A 117 -5.77 0.06 -12.79
C ALA A 117 -4.89 0.76 -13.84
N VAL A 118 -4.91 2.08 -13.83
CA VAL A 118 -4.19 2.94 -14.78
C VAL A 118 -3.19 3.82 -14.04
N PRO A 119 -1.88 3.71 -14.32
CA PRO A 119 -0.86 4.61 -13.81
C PRO A 119 -1.11 6.06 -14.25
N ILE A 120 -1.11 6.98 -13.30
CA ILE A 120 -1.24 8.43 -13.51
C ILE A 120 -0.13 9.12 -12.72
N CYS A 121 0.97 9.41 -13.39
CA CYS A 121 2.11 10.13 -12.81
C CYS A 121 1.97 11.62 -13.15
N LEU A 122 1.87 12.47 -12.13
CA LEU A 122 1.56 13.88 -12.26
C LEU A 122 2.75 14.74 -11.83
N ASP A 123 3.18 15.63 -12.70
CA ASP A 123 4.15 16.68 -12.40
C ASP A 123 3.40 17.89 -11.79
N CYS A 124 2.97 17.72 -10.55
CA CYS A 124 2.23 18.73 -9.81
C CYS A 124 3.17 19.51 -8.89
N THR A 125 2.92 20.81 -8.74
CA THR A 125 3.77 21.71 -7.97
C THR A 125 3.36 21.84 -6.51
N ASP A 126 2.08 21.60 -6.21
CA ASP A 126 1.52 21.74 -4.87
C ASP A 126 0.23 20.92 -4.68
N VAL A 127 -0.30 20.94 -3.47
CA VAL A 127 -1.51 20.19 -3.09
C VAL A 127 -2.74 20.65 -3.86
N ASP A 128 -2.89 21.94 -4.13
CA ASP A 128 -4.05 22.49 -4.84
C ASP A 128 -4.09 21.98 -6.29
N ASP A 129 -2.95 21.99 -6.96
CA ASP A 129 -2.79 21.50 -8.32
C ASP A 129 -3.06 19.99 -8.39
N LEU A 130 -2.48 19.21 -7.48
CA LEU A 130 -2.69 17.75 -7.40
C LEU A 130 -4.17 17.40 -7.17
N VAL A 131 -4.81 18.02 -6.17
CA VAL A 131 -6.22 17.78 -5.84
C VAL A 131 -7.14 18.17 -6.99
N GLU A 132 -6.90 19.31 -7.63
CA GLU A 132 -7.71 19.77 -8.76
C GLU A 132 -7.56 18.85 -9.98
N THR A 133 -6.33 18.45 -10.30
CA THR A 133 -6.04 17.54 -11.42
C THR A 133 -6.70 16.18 -11.22
N VAL A 134 -6.54 15.57 -10.05
CA VAL A 134 -7.15 14.26 -9.73
C VAL A 134 -8.67 14.36 -9.76
N ALA A 135 -9.26 15.44 -9.24
CA ALA A 135 -10.70 15.63 -9.28
C ALA A 135 -11.26 15.73 -10.70
N ARG A 136 -10.51 16.32 -11.64
CA ARG A 136 -10.89 16.38 -13.06
C ARG A 136 -10.78 15.04 -13.78
N LEU A 137 -9.91 14.12 -13.31
CA LEU A 137 -9.79 12.76 -13.85
C LEU A 137 -10.89 11.81 -13.36
N ALA A 138 -11.46 12.08 -12.19
CA ALA A 138 -12.41 11.20 -11.49
C ALA A 138 -13.65 10.75 -12.32
N PRO A 139 -14.20 11.51 -13.27
CA PRO A 139 -15.34 11.04 -14.07
C PRO A 139 -15.06 9.73 -14.83
N GLY A 140 -13.80 9.47 -15.22
CA GLY A 140 -13.41 8.27 -15.98
C GLY A 140 -13.13 7.02 -15.13
N PHE A 141 -13.11 7.12 -13.79
CA PHE A 141 -12.68 6.06 -12.90
C PHE A 141 -13.73 5.71 -11.84
N GLY A 142 -13.72 4.46 -11.40
CA GLY A 142 -14.54 3.97 -10.29
C GLY A 142 -13.91 4.20 -8.91
N GLY A 143 -12.60 4.44 -8.85
CA GLY A 143 -11.87 4.75 -7.62
C GLY A 143 -10.51 5.39 -7.88
N ILE A 144 -9.92 5.96 -6.84
CA ILE A 144 -8.60 6.59 -6.86
C ILE A 144 -7.71 5.93 -5.81
N ASN A 145 -6.60 5.36 -6.25
CA ASN A 145 -5.51 4.93 -5.38
C ASN A 145 -4.40 6.00 -5.39
N LEU A 146 -4.11 6.58 -4.24
CA LEU A 146 -2.97 7.48 -4.07
C LEU A 146 -1.76 6.65 -3.67
N GLU A 147 -0.61 6.92 -4.26
CA GLU A 147 0.62 6.16 -4.09
C GLU A 147 1.85 7.05 -4.06
N ASP A 148 2.82 6.76 -3.21
CA ASP A 148 4.14 7.40 -3.18
C ASP A 148 4.09 8.94 -3.08
N ILE A 149 3.10 9.50 -2.38
CA ILE A 149 2.96 10.93 -2.08
C ILE A 149 3.52 11.21 -0.69
N SER A 150 4.42 12.18 -0.57
CA SER A 150 5.14 12.45 0.67
C SER A 150 4.28 13.03 1.80
N ALA A 151 4.58 12.63 3.04
CA ALA A 151 4.00 13.27 4.21
C ALA A 151 4.73 14.62 4.50
N PRO A 152 4.01 15.66 4.93
CA PRO A 152 2.62 15.65 5.40
C PRO A 152 1.56 15.88 4.30
N LEU A 153 1.94 16.15 3.05
CA LEU A 153 1.03 16.53 1.96
C LEU A 153 -0.01 15.43 1.66
N CYS A 154 0.41 14.17 1.70
CA CYS A 154 -0.46 13.02 1.43
C CYS A 154 -1.73 12.99 2.29
N PHE A 155 -1.68 13.45 3.54
CA PHE A 155 -2.83 13.51 4.43
C PHE A 155 -3.87 14.53 3.95
N GLU A 156 -3.41 15.71 3.55
CA GLU A 156 -4.26 16.78 3.05
C GLU A 156 -4.87 16.41 1.70
N VAL A 157 -4.06 15.87 0.78
CA VAL A 157 -4.50 15.43 -0.54
C VAL A 157 -5.62 14.41 -0.41
N GLU A 158 -5.42 13.35 0.37
CA GLU A 158 -6.44 12.32 0.59
C GLU A 158 -7.71 12.91 1.21
N GLN A 159 -7.58 13.69 2.29
CA GLN A 159 -8.71 14.29 2.97
C GLN A 159 -9.56 15.16 2.04
N ARG A 160 -8.92 16.02 1.24
CA ARG A 160 -9.60 16.93 0.31
C ARG A 160 -10.27 16.18 -0.84
N LEU A 161 -9.62 15.16 -1.39
CA LEU A 161 -10.20 14.33 -2.44
C LEU A 161 -11.40 13.52 -1.93
N ARG A 162 -11.31 12.90 -0.76
CA ARG A 162 -12.44 12.19 -0.13
C ARG A 162 -13.64 13.11 0.14
N ALA A 163 -13.39 14.34 0.55
CA ALA A 163 -14.47 15.32 0.76
C ALA A 163 -15.11 15.82 -0.54
N ARG A 164 -14.40 15.77 -1.66
CA ARG A 164 -14.82 16.33 -2.95
C ARG A 164 -15.42 15.29 -3.90
N LEU A 165 -14.90 14.06 -3.86
CA LEU A 165 -15.25 13.02 -4.83
C LEU A 165 -16.34 12.09 -4.27
N ASP A 166 -17.14 11.56 -5.17
CA ASP A 166 -18.22 10.62 -4.90
C ASP A 166 -17.85 9.20 -5.35
N ILE A 167 -16.55 8.89 -5.31
CA ILE A 167 -15.94 7.58 -5.54
C ILE A 167 -14.87 7.34 -4.48
N PRO A 168 -14.53 6.08 -4.15
CA PRO A 168 -13.54 5.79 -3.12
C PRO A 168 -12.17 6.37 -3.47
N VAL A 169 -11.56 7.05 -2.51
CA VAL A 169 -10.18 7.52 -2.50
C VAL A 169 -9.45 6.82 -1.37
N PHE A 170 -8.32 6.22 -1.68
CA PHE A 170 -7.56 5.41 -0.71
C PHE A 170 -6.06 5.59 -0.96
N HIS A 171 -5.32 5.96 0.09
CA HIS A 171 -3.87 6.08 0.03
C HIS A 171 -3.26 4.77 0.53
N ASP A 172 -2.68 3.98 -0.37
CA ASP A 172 -2.23 2.63 -0.03
C ASP A 172 -1.07 2.60 0.95
N ASP A 173 -0.07 3.49 0.82
CA ASP A 173 1.05 3.57 1.78
C ASP A 173 0.60 3.85 3.20
N GLN A 174 -0.52 4.54 3.37
CA GLN A 174 -1.14 4.77 4.67
C GLN A 174 -1.95 3.55 5.09
N HIS A 175 -3.04 3.30 4.38
CA HIS A 175 -4.11 2.42 4.83
C HIS A 175 -3.88 0.95 4.47
N GLY A 176 -3.29 0.66 3.30
CA GLY A 176 -2.93 -0.71 2.94
C GLY A 176 -1.90 -1.27 3.92
N THR A 177 -0.87 -0.49 4.23
CA THR A 177 0.13 -0.84 5.24
C THR A 177 -0.51 -1.05 6.62
N ALA A 178 -1.40 -0.15 7.05
CA ALA A 178 -2.06 -0.26 8.34
C ALA A 178 -2.94 -1.53 8.45
N ILE A 179 -3.68 -1.89 7.41
CA ILE A 179 -4.51 -3.09 7.33
C ILE A 179 -3.67 -4.35 7.53
N VAL A 180 -2.58 -4.49 6.78
CA VAL A 180 -1.74 -5.71 6.84
C VAL A 180 -0.97 -5.81 8.15
N VAL A 181 -0.52 -4.69 8.71
CA VAL A 181 0.12 -4.65 10.05
C VAL A 181 -0.84 -5.09 11.13
N LEU A 182 -2.07 -4.58 11.15
CA LEU A 182 -3.08 -4.98 12.14
C LEU A 182 -3.44 -6.46 12.00
N ALA A 183 -3.60 -6.95 10.76
CA ALA A 183 -3.91 -8.36 10.50
C ALA A 183 -2.81 -9.28 11.07
N ALA A 184 -1.55 -9.00 10.76
CA ALA A 184 -0.40 -9.74 11.28
C ALA A 184 -0.30 -9.64 12.81
N LEU A 185 -0.52 -8.44 13.38
CA LEU A 185 -0.43 -8.24 14.82
C LEU A 185 -1.52 -8.98 15.58
N ARG A 186 -2.75 -9.08 15.07
CA ARG A 186 -3.83 -9.88 15.66
C ARG A 186 -3.41 -11.35 15.80
N ASN A 187 -2.84 -11.92 14.77
CA ASN A 187 -2.38 -13.30 14.77
C ASN A 187 -1.14 -13.50 15.65
N ALA A 188 -0.20 -12.57 15.63
CA ALA A 188 0.96 -12.58 16.50
C ALA A 188 0.56 -12.50 17.99
N ALA A 189 -0.41 -11.65 18.33
CA ALA A 189 -0.95 -11.55 19.69
C ALA A 189 -1.61 -12.88 20.14
N ARG A 190 -2.43 -13.50 19.27
CA ARG A 190 -3.03 -14.82 19.52
C ARG A 190 -1.97 -15.88 19.82
N LEU A 191 -0.89 -15.90 19.00
CA LEU A 191 0.19 -16.89 19.15
C LEU A 191 0.98 -16.72 20.44
N THR A 192 1.13 -15.46 20.91
CA THR A 192 1.80 -15.14 22.18
C THR A 192 0.86 -15.17 23.39
N GLY A 193 -0.42 -15.51 23.18
CA GLY A 193 -1.42 -15.59 24.24
C GLY A 193 -1.82 -14.24 24.86
N ARG A 194 -1.63 -13.13 24.13
CA ARG A 194 -1.94 -11.77 24.58
C ARG A 194 -3.17 -11.24 23.87
N THR A 195 -3.92 -10.39 24.54
CA THR A 195 -4.95 -9.55 23.90
C THR A 195 -4.34 -8.26 23.35
N LEU A 196 -4.98 -7.66 22.36
CA LEU A 196 -4.52 -6.39 21.81
C LEU A 196 -4.44 -5.28 22.88
N ALA A 197 -5.37 -5.29 23.84
CA ALA A 197 -5.43 -4.30 24.91
C ALA A 197 -4.26 -4.39 25.91
N GLU A 198 -3.57 -5.50 25.98
CA GLU A 198 -2.42 -5.70 26.86
C GLU A 198 -1.10 -5.28 26.20
N LEU A 199 -1.07 -5.10 24.87
CA LEU A 199 0.16 -4.81 24.15
C LEU A 199 0.65 -3.39 24.37
N ARG A 200 1.97 -3.29 24.58
CA ARG A 200 2.74 -2.04 24.52
C ARG A 200 3.52 -2.03 23.21
N VAL A 201 3.16 -1.13 22.33
CA VAL A 201 3.66 -1.06 20.96
C VAL A 201 4.55 0.16 20.77
N VAL A 202 5.72 -0.03 20.18
CA VAL A 202 6.57 1.08 19.73
C VAL A 202 6.55 1.12 18.20
N VAL A 203 6.13 2.25 17.64
CA VAL A 203 6.11 2.49 16.20
C VAL A 203 7.26 3.42 15.83
N ALA A 204 8.21 2.93 15.06
CA ALA A 204 9.32 3.72 14.52
C ALA A 204 8.92 4.30 13.15
N GLY A 205 8.62 5.59 13.15
CA GLY A 205 8.14 6.35 12.00
C GLY A 205 6.81 7.04 12.31
N ALA A 206 6.74 8.34 12.06
CA ALA A 206 5.51 9.15 12.12
C ALA A 206 5.31 9.90 10.79
N GLY A 207 5.60 9.22 9.69
CA GLY A 207 5.26 9.58 8.32
C GLY A 207 3.90 9.00 7.89
N ALA A 208 3.67 8.88 6.59
CA ALA A 208 2.40 8.39 6.02
C ALA A 208 1.97 7.05 6.65
N ALA A 209 2.78 6.00 6.51
CA ALA A 209 2.50 4.68 7.06
C ALA A 209 2.39 4.68 8.60
N GLY A 210 3.34 5.31 9.29
CA GLY A 210 3.39 5.26 10.75
C GLY A 210 2.20 5.93 11.44
N VAL A 211 1.71 7.03 10.90
CA VAL A 211 0.49 7.68 11.39
C VAL A 211 -0.73 6.79 11.18
N ALA A 212 -0.90 6.26 9.96
CA ALA A 212 -2.05 5.41 9.63
C ALA A 212 -2.06 4.10 10.43
N VAL A 213 -0.89 3.47 10.60
CA VAL A 213 -0.73 2.29 11.48
C VAL A 213 -1.11 2.65 12.91
N THR A 214 -0.60 3.75 13.45
CA THR A 214 -0.92 4.20 14.81
C THR A 214 -2.42 4.42 15.00
N ASP A 215 -3.07 5.12 14.06
CA ASP A 215 -4.51 5.39 14.11
C ASP A 215 -5.33 4.08 14.07
N MET A 216 -4.96 3.16 13.20
CA MET A 216 -5.63 1.86 13.09
C MET A 216 -5.45 1.01 14.36
N LEU A 217 -4.26 1.00 14.94
CA LEU A 217 -3.99 0.29 16.19
C LEU A 217 -4.76 0.88 17.37
N VAL A 218 -4.90 2.21 17.44
CA VAL A 218 -5.77 2.89 18.43
C VAL A 218 -7.22 2.46 18.22
N GLY A 219 -7.71 2.48 16.97
CA GLY A 219 -9.07 2.03 16.62
C GLY A 219 -9.33 0.55 16.92
N ALA A 220 -8.30 -0.29 16.87
CA ALA A 220 -8.36 -1.71 17.22
C ALA A 220 -8.26 -1.98 18.75
N GLY A 221 -8.06 -0.95 19.56
CA GLY A 221 -8.03 -1.06 21.02
C GLY A 221 -6.69 -1.51 21.61
N ILE A 222 -5.56 -1.20 20.95
CA ILE A 222 -4.22 -1.45 21.53
C ILE A 222 -4.06 -0.70 22.85
N GLY A 223 -3.44 -1.34 23.84
CA GLY A 223 -3.31 -0.82 25.20
C GLY A 223 -2.48 0.45 25.31
N ASP A 224 -1.26 0.46 24.78
CA ASP A 224 -0.40 1.65 24.72
C ASP A 224 0.45 1.65 23.45
N ILE A 225 0.62 2.82 22.85
CA ILE A 225 1.40 3.01 21.62
C ILE A 225 2.35 4.19 21.82
N ALA A 226 3.64 3.98 21.66
CA ALA A 226 4.64 5.04 21.63
C ALA A 226 5.14 5.22 20.18
N ALA A 227 4.65 6.23 19.46
CA ALA A 227 5.15 6.57 18.14
C ALA A 227 6.41 7.43 18.22
N ALA A 228 7.42 7.12 17.40
CA ALA A 228 8.67 7.87 17.32
C ALA A 228 8.86 8.44 15.91
N ASP A 229 9.44 9.61 15.81
CA ASP A 229 9.98 10.14 14.57
C ASP A 229 11.50 10.32 14.66
N ARG A 230 12.11 10.99 13.69
CA ARG A 230 13.58 11.21 13.65
C ARG A 230 14.15 11.96 14.85
N VAL A 231 13.29 12.64 15.62
CA VAL A 231 13.74 13.42 16.79
C VAL A 231 13.66 12.59 18.07
N CYS A 232 12.47 12.12 18.43
CA CYS A 232 12.21 11.29 19.62
C CYS A 232 10.76 10.77 19.60
N ILE A 233 10.29 10.25 20.74
CA ILE A 233 8.88 9.87 20.94
C ILE A 233 7.97 11.09 20.74
N VAL A 234 6.86 10.89 20.03
CA VAL A 234 5.79 11.86 19.83
C VAL A 234 4.95 11.93 21.11
N HIS A 235 4.91 13.11 21.76
CA HIS A 235 4.18 13.27 23.03
C HIS A 235 3.60 14.69 23.17
N PRO A 236 2.56 14.89 23.98
CA PRO A 236 2.03 16.23 24.27
C PRO A 236 3.12 17.15 24.85
N GLY A 237 3.16 18.39 24.38
CA GLY A 237 4.14 19.39 24.82
C GLY A 237 5.49 19.33 24.11
N ARG A 238 5.69 18.42 23.14
CA ARG A 238 6.86 18.49 22.24
C ARG A 238 6.65 19.59 21.20
N GLU A 239 7.65 20.45 21.05
CA GLU A 239 7.66 21.53 20.05
C GLU A 239 7.86 20.98 18.63
N GLY A 240 7.45 21.75 17.62
CA GLY A 240 7.66 21.43 16.21
C GLY A 240 6.84 20.27 15.65
N LEU A 241 5.77 19.86 16.34
CA LEU A 241 4.85 18.84 15.82
C LEU A 241 3.91 19.44 14.77
N THR A 242 3.77 18.74 13.64
CA THR A 242 2.69 19.01 12.66
C THR A 242 1.33 18.71 13.29
N THR A 243 0.25 19.24 12.71
CA THR A 243 -1.14 19.00 13.17
C THR A 243 -1.44 17.50 13.33
N VAL A 244 -1.01 16.70 12.36
CA VAL A 244 -1.19 15.25 12.39
C VAL A 244 -0.42 14.61 13.57
N LYS A 245 0.83 15.00 13.79
CA LYS A 245 1.62 14.49 14.93
C LYS A 245 1.09 14.98 16.27
N GLN A 246 0.50 16.18 16.34
CA GLN A 246 -0.17 16.66 17.55
C GLN A 246 -1.37 15.76 17.90
N ARG A 247 -2.17 15.37 16.90
CA ARG A 247 -3.28 14.42 17.08
C ARG A 247 -2.77 13.06 17.60
N VAL A 248 -1.70 12.53 17.00
CA VAL A 248 -1.06 11.28 17.47
C VAL A 248 -0.59 11.43 18.92
N ALA A 249 0.09 12.55 19.26
CA ALA A 249 0.55 12.81 20.62
C ALA A 249 -0.56 12.81 21.68
N LEU A 250 -1.75 13.32 21.32
CA LEU A 250 -2.90 13.38 22.22
C LEU A 250 -3.63 12.03 22.37
N GLY A 251 -3.58 11.17 21.35
CA GLY A 251 -4.28 9.89 21.31
C GLY A 251 -3.48 8.67 21.77
N THR A 252 -2.16 8.85 22.02
CA THR A 252 -1.22 7.74 22.27
C THR A 252 -0.31 8.01 23.47
N ASN A 253 0.69 7.13 23.67
CA ASN A 253 1.74 7.29 24.66
C ASN A 253 1.22 7.47 26.12
N ARG A 254 0.33 6.57 26.53
CA ARG A 254 -0.27 6.58 27.88
C ARG A 254 0.78 6.43 28.97
N SER A 255 1.87 5.69 28.71
CA SER A 255 3.01 5.53 29.61
C SER A 255 3.88 6.81 29.76
N GLY A 256 3.63 7.84 28.96
CA GLY A 256 4.29 9.15 29.10
C GLY A 256 5.77 9.15 28.69
N HIS A 257 6.20 8.30 27.76
CA HIS A 257 7.56 8.30 27.23
C HIS A 257 7.91 9.65 26.59
N ARG A 258 9.09 10.20 26.91
CA ARG A 258 9.57 11.48 26.37
C ARG A 258 10.96 11.40 25.74
N GLY A 259 11.63 10.28 25.92
CA GLY A 259 13.00 10.07 25.47
C GLY A 259 13.10 9.49 24.06
N SER A 260 14.19 8.77 23.83
CA SER A 260 14.46 8.10 22.56
C SER A 260 13.56 6.87 22.36
N MET A 261 13.41 6.45 21.10
CA MET A 261 12.75 5.19 20.73
C MET A 261 13.37 4.00 21.48
N THR A 262 14.71 3.93 21.59
CA THR A 262 15.42 2.88 22.32
C THR A 262 15.00 2.78 23.78
N GLN A 263 14.70 3.91 24.42
CA GLN A 263 14.20 3.90 25.80
C GLN A 263 12.77 3.36 25.87
N ALA A 264 11.91 3.69 24.91
CA ALA A 264 10.54 3.20 24.85
C ALA A 264 10.47 1.69 24.52
N LEU A 265 11.46 1.14 23.83
CA LEU A 265 11.56 -0.31 23.54
C LEU A 265 11.80 -1.17 24.77
N ARG A 266 12.33 -0.60 25.86
CA ARG A 266 12.55 -1.37 27.08
C ARG A 266 11.25 -1.92 27.65
N GLY A 267 11.13 -3.25 27.64
CA GLY A 267 9.94 -3.97 28.08
C GLY A 267 8.72 -3.77 27.16
N ALA A 268 8.85 -3.20 25.96
CA ALA A 268 7.78 -3.17 24.97
C ALA A 268 7.51 -4.57 24.43
N ASP A 269 6.24 -4.85 24.12
CA ASP A 269 5.81 -6.15 23.60
C ASP A 269 5.97 -6.24 22.08
N VAL A 270 5.83 -5.10 21.39
CA VAL A 270 5.83 -5.02 19.93
C VAL A 270 6.69 -3.85 19.46
N PHE A 271 7.53 -4.13 18.46
CA PHE A 271 8.21 -3.13 17.65
C PHE A 271 7.65 -3.15 16.22
N ILE A 272 7.31 -2.00 15.66
CA ILE A 272 6.89 -1.83 14.27
C ILE A 272 7.77 -0.75 13.62
N GLY A 273 8.67 -1.16 12.73
CA GLY A 273 9.57 -0.29 11.98
C GLY A 273 8.97 0.10 10.63
N LEU A 274 8.88 1.42 10.37
CA LEU A 274 8.29 2.02 9.16
C LEU A 274 9.09 3.23 8.66
N SER A 275 10.34 3.40 9.12
CA SER A 275 11.05 4.66 8.91
C SER A 275 12.42 4.55 8.24
N GLY A 276 12.91 3.34 7.95
CA GLY A 276 14.20 3.13 7.28
C GLY A 276 15.41 3.51 8.12
N GLY A 277 15.32 3.50 9.46
CA GLY A 277 16.47 3.70 10.36
C GLY A 277 17.02 2.37 10.86
N VAL A 278 18.23 2.35 11.42
CA VAL A 278 18.82 1.15 12.04
C VAL A 278 18.52 1.11 13.53
N VAL A 279 17.96 0.00 13.99
CA VAL A 279 17.74 -0.29 15.40
C VAL A 279 18.76 -1.32 15.88
N GLY A 280 19.55 -0.97 16.90
CA GLY A 280 20.60 -1.84 17.44
C GLY A 280 20.03 -3.08 18.15
N GLU A 281 20.81 -4.15 18.17
CA GLU A 281 20.46 -5.41 18.82
C GLU A 281 20.10 -5.24 20.30
N ASP A 282 20.86 -4.40 21.03
CA ASP A 282 20.63 -4.15 22.46
C ASP A 282 19.22 -3.59 22.75
N ALA A 283 18.68 -2.81 21.81
CA ALA A 283 17.32 -2.26 21.93
C ALA A 283 16.25 -3.35 21.80
N ILE A 284 16.46 -4.31 20.90
CA ILE A 284 15.57 -5.45 20.71
C ILE A 284 15.70 -6.44 21.86
N ALA A 285 16.91 -6.69 22.32
CA ALA A 285 17.18 -7.56 23.50
C ALA A 285 16.55 -7.02 24.80
N ALA A 286 16.32 -5.71 24.89
CA ALA A 286 15.69 -5.06 26.04
C ALA A 286 14.15 -5.09 26.02
N MET A 287 13.52 -5.60 24.95
CA MET A 287 12.06 -5.77 24.85
C MET A 287 11.52 -6.82 25.84
N ALA A 288 10.23 -6.92 25.94
CA ALA A 288 9.57 -7.94 26.77
C ALA A 288 9.88 -9.36 26.29
N PRO A 289 9.83 -10.40 27.15
CA PRO A 289 9.83 -11.78 26.70
C PRO A 289 8.74 -12.05 25.68
N GLU A 290 8.99 -12.95 24.73
CA GLU A 290 8.05 -13.28 23.65
C GLU A 290 7.70 -12.06 22.78
N ALA A 291 8.65 -11.15 22.56
CA ALA A 291 8.47 -9.94 21.78
C ALA A 291 8.09 -10.24 20.32
N ILE A 292 7.41 -9.28 19.71
CA ILE A 292 7.00 -9.27 18.31
C ILE A 292 7.75 -8.15 17.60
N VAL A 293 8.46 -8.45 16.52
CA VAL A 293 9.25 -7.49 15.75
C VAL A 293 8.80 -7.48 14.30
N PHE A 294 8.20 -6.38 13.87
CA PHE A 294 7.87 -6.09 12.47
C PHE A 294 8.81 -5.01 11.94
N SER A 295 9.72 -5.39 11.06
CA SER A 295 10.74 -4.50 10.49
C SER A 295 10.47 -4.34 9.00
N LEU A 296 9.70 -3.31 8.63
CA LEU A 296 8.98 -3.24 7.37
C LEU A 296 9.61 -2.30 6.32
N ALA A 297 10.66 -1.57 6.67
CA ALA A 297 11.34 -0.71 5.71
C ALA A 297 11.94 -1.50 4.54
N ASN A 298 11.85 -0.90 3.36
CA ASN A 298 12.41 -1.42 2.12
C ASN A 298 13.43 -0.42 1.54
N PRO A 299 14.57 -0.88 0.95
CA PRO A 299 14.96 -2.29 0.80
C PRO A 299 15.56 -2.92 2.06
N ASP A 300 16.00 -2.10 3.04
CA ASP A 300 16.71 -2.56 4.22
C ASP A 300 15.82 -2.45 5.46
N PRO A 301 15.47 -3.59 6.11
CA PRO A 301 14.72 -3.59 7.36
C PRO A 301 15.48 -2.87 8.49
N GLU A 302 14.76 -2.20 9.40
CA GLU A 302 15.35 -1.47 10.55
C GLU A 302 16.16 -2.37 11.47
N VAL A 303 15.77 -3.65 11.56
CA VAL A 303 16.48 -4.69 12.31
C VAL A 303 16.77 -5.84 11.36
N ASN A 304 18.00 -6.32 11.36
CA ASN A 304 18.32 -7.55 10.63
C ASN A 304 17.46 -8.71 11.16
N PRO A 305 16.69 -9.42 10.32
CA PRO A 305 15.79 -10.48 10.77
C PRO A 305 16.48 -11.62 11.54
N ALA A 306 17.74 -11.93 11.19
CA ALA A 306 18.51 -12.95 11.91
C ALA A 306 18.90 -12.50 13.33
N VAL A 307 19.12 -11.19 13.51
CA VAL A 307 19.34 -10.58 14.82
C VAL A 307 18.06 -10.57 15.63
N ALA A 308 16.96 -10.11 15.04
CA ALA A 308 15.65 -10.05 15.70
C ALA A 308 15.20 -11.42 16.24
N ARG A 309 15.41 -12.50 15.49
CA ARG A 309 15.04 -13.88 15.89
C ARG A 309 15.78 -14.42 17.11
N ARG A 310 16.88 -13.77 17.54
CA ARG A 310 17.57 -14.17 18.78
C ARG A 310 16.85 -13.70 20.03
N HIS A 311 15.99 -12.67 19.91
CA HIS A 311 15.39 -11.96 21.03
C HIS A 311 13.87 -11.88 20.97
N ALA A 312 13.28 -12.04 19.77
CA ALA A 312 11.85 -11.98 19.55
C ALA A 312 11.30 -13.33 19.13
N ARG A 313 10.10 -13.66 19.59
CA ARG A 313 9.40 -14.89 19.21
C ARG A 313 8.87 -14.82 17.78
N ILE A 314 8.35 -13.66 17.38
CA ILE A 314 7.77 -13.45 16.07
C ILE A 314 8.52 -12.34 15.35
N VAL A 315 8.97 -12.63 14.13
CA VAL A 315 9.66 -11.67 13.28
C VAL A 315 8.98 -11.64 11.90
N ALA A 316 8.64 -10.44 11.44
CA ALA A 316 8.09 -10.19 10.12
C ALA A 316 8.82 -9.04 9.42
N THR A 317 8.80 -9.06 8.08
CA THR A 317 9.42 -8.02 7.25
C THR A 317 8.52 -7.63 6.08
N GLY A 318 8.84 -6.54 5.39
CA GLY A 318 8.21 -6.18 4.11
C GLY A 318 8.72 -7.00 2.92
N ARG A 319 9.80 -7.77 3.08
CA ARG A 319 10.51 -8.49 2.00
C ARG A 319 9.91 -9.86 1.74
N SER A 320 9.89 -10.24 0.46
CA SER A 320 9.37 -11.55 0.01
C SER A 320 10.32 -12.72 0.22
N ASP A 321 11.58 -12.46 0.55
CA ASP A 321 12.60 -13.49 0.79
C ASP A 321 12.69 -13.95 2.26
N TYR A 322 11.77 -13.45 3.12
CA TYR A 322 11.61 -13.86 4.51
C TYR A 322 10.19 -14.36 4.80
N PRO A 323 10.00 -15.26 5.80
CA PRO A 323 8.67 -15.60 6.30
C PRO A 323 7.92 -14.38 6.84
N ASN A 324 6.59 -14.47 6.92
CA ASN A 324 5.73 -13.40 7.41
C ASN A 324 5.93 -12.09 6.63
N GLN A 325 5.83 -12.16 5.30
CA GLN A 325 5.89 -10.95 4.48
C GLN A 325 4.67 -10.07 4.74
N ILE A 326 4.85 -8.94 5.41
CA ILE A 326 3.83 -7.92 5.60
C ILE A 326 3.92 -6.94 4.43
N ASN A 327 3.00 -7.07 3.47
CA ASN A 327 2.98 -6.25 2.27
C ASN A 327 1.54 -5.83 1.95
N ASN A 328 1.36 -4.56 1.59
CA ASN A 328 0.06 -3.95 1.27
C ASN A 328 -0.67 -4.61 0.10
N VAL A 329 0.03 -5.40 -0.75
CA VAL A 329 -0.59 -6.24 -1.79
C VAL A 329 -1.65 -7.21 -1.25
N LEU A 330 -1.58 -7.57 0.02
CA LEU A 330 -2.60 -8.37 0.68
C LEU A 330 -3.91 -7.61 0.95
N ALA A 331 -3.87 -6.28 0.92
CA ALA A 331 -5.02 -5.43 1.27
C ALA A 331 -5.67 -4.76 0.06
N PHE A 332 -4.92 -3.89 -0.67
CA PHE A 332 -5.52 -2.95 -1.61
C PHE A 332 -6.32 -3.60 -2.75
N PRO A 333 -5.92 -4.75 -3.34
CA PRO A 333 -6.71 -5.33 -4.42
C PRO A 333 -8.10 -5.76 -3.95
N GLY A 334 -8.17 -6.39 -2.77
CA GLY A 334 -9.43 -6.80 -2.14
C GLY A 334 -10.26 -5.60 -1.67
N VAL A 335 -9.63 -4.58 -1.08
CA VAL A 335 -10.33 -3.35 -0.64
C VAL A 335 -11.01 -2.66 -1.81
N PHE A 336 -10.30 -2.44 -2.92
CA PHE A 336 -10.90 -1.81 -4.10
C PHE A 336 -11.92 -2.72 -4.78
N ARG A 337 -11.68 -4.04 -4.85
CA ARG A 337 -12.67 -4.98 -5.38
C ARG A 337 -13.98 -4.89 -4.61
N GLY A 338 -13.92 -4.95 -3.28
CA GLY A 338 -15.12 -4.84 -2.43
C GLY A 338 -15.80 -3.48 -2.53
N ALA A 339 -15.05 -2.38 -2.60
CA ALA A 339 -15.60 -1.04 -2.76
C ALA A 339 -16.28 -0.85 -4.13
N LEU A 340 -15.64 -1.33 -5.22
CA LEU A 340 -16.19 -1.24 -6.58
C LEU A 340 -17.44 -2.11 -6.74
N ASP A 341 -17.48 -3.31 -6.18
CA ASP A 341 -18.62 -4.24 -6.28
C ASP A 341 -19.91 -3.67 -5.73
N VAL A 342 -19.82 -2.78 -4.74
CA VAL A 342 -20.98 -2.11 -4.14
C VAL A 342 -21.08 -0.64 -4.53
N ARG A 343 -20.26 -0.17 -5.47
CA ARG A 343 -20.17 1.24 -5.88
C ARG A 343 -20.05 2.16 -4.68
N ALA A 344 -19.19 1.80 -3.71
CA ALA A 344 -19.01 2.58 -2.50
C ALA A 344 -18.51 3.98 -2.85
N ARG A 345 -18.96 4.99 -2.10
CA ARG A 345 -18.50 6.38 -2.28
C ARG A 345 -17.26 6.71 -1.43
N ASP A 346 -16.93 5.87 -0.46
CA ASP A 346 -15.79 6.04 0.43
C ASP A 346 -15.26 4.68 0.92
N VAL A 347 -14.04 4.67 1.46
CA VAL A 347 -13.49 3.55 2.24
C VAL A 347 -13.40 4.00 3.70
N THR A 348 -14.39 3.57 4.51
CA THR A 348 -14.50 3.97 5.92
C THR A 348 -13.45 3.27 6.79
N ASP A 349 -13.21 3.81 7.99
CA ASP A 349 -12.31 3.16 8.96
C ASP A 349 -12.83 1.78 9.39
N ALA A 350 -14.15 1.60 9.47
CA ALA A 350 -14.75 0.30 9.74
C ALA A 350 -14.49 -0.70 8.59
N MET A 351 -14.51 -0.27 7.33
CA MET A 351 -14.16 -1.13 6.19
C MET A 351 -12.69 -1.56 6.26
N LYS A 352 -11.78 -0.67 6.64
CA LYS A 352 -10.35 -0.98 6.82
C LYS A 352 -10.12 -1.99 7.95
N LEU A 353 -10.80 -1.82 9.09
CA LEU A 353 -10.77 -2.76 10.21
C LEU A 353 -11.31 -4.13 9.80
N ALA A 354 -12.44 -4.17 9.08
CA ALA A 354 -13.02 -5.42 8.58
C ALA A 354 -12.09 -6.14 7.59
N ALA A 355 -11.38 -5.40 6.73
CA ALA A 355 -10.37 -5.93 5.84
C ALA A 355 -9.22 -6.60 6.63
N ALA A 356 -8.73 -5.96 7.69
CA ALA A 356 -7.68 -6.51 8.55
C ALA A 356 -8.15 -7.77 9.29
N GLU A 357 -9.40 -7.79 9.75
CA GLU A 357 -9.99 -8.97 10.41
C GLU A 357 -10.16 -10.15 9.47
N ALA A 358 -10.67 -9.90 8.27
CA ALA A 358 -10.82 -10.92 7.23
C ALA A 358 -9.46 -11.51 6.85
N LEU A 359 -8.46 -10.65 6.62
CA LEU A 359 -7.10 -11.07 6.29
C LEU A 359 -6.48 -11.94 7.40
N ALA A 360 -6.63 -11.54 8.66
CA ALA A 360 -6.13 -12.32 9.80
C ALA A 360 -6.81 -13.69 9.91
N ALA A 361 -8.11 -13.75 9.62
CA ALA A 361 -8.90 -14.99 9.71
C ALA A 361 -8.49 -16.07 8.70
N ILE A 362 -7.92 -15.69 7.54
CA ILE A 362 -7.49 -16.62 6.49
C ILE A 362 -6.43 -17.61 7.00
N VAL A 363 -5.55 -17.19 7.90
CA VAL A 363 -4.51 -18.03 8.51
C VAL A 363 -5.13 -19.22 9.30
N GLY A 364 -6.25 -18.97 9.98
CA GLY A 364 -7.04 -20.02 10.64
C GLY A 364 -6.24 -20.85 11.65
N ASN A 365 -6.23 -22.18 11.43
CA ASN A 365 -5.55 -23.15 12.27
C ASN A 365 -4.08 -23.35 11.91
N ASP A 366 -3.62 -22.81 10.78
CA ASP A 366 -2.23 -22.93 10.32
C ASP A 366 -1.32 -21.90 11.00
N LEU A 367 -1.83 -21.18 12.00
CA LEU A 367 -1.13 -20.13 12.73
C LEU A 367 0.15 -20.67 13.37
N ALA A 368 1.30 -20.12 12.95
CA ALA A 368 2.62 -20.48 13.42
C ALA A 368 3.53 -19.24 13.49
N GLU A 369 4.69 -19.35 14.13
CA GLU A 369 5.64 -18.23 14.30
C GLU A 369 6.17 -17.69 12.96
N ASP A 370 6.20 -18.51 11.94
CA ASP A 370 6.60 -18.19 10.57
C ASP A 370 5.40 -18.05 9.60
N TYR A 371 4.15 -18.13 10.11
CA TYR A 371 2.93 -18.00 9.33
C TYR A 371 1.83 -17.26 10.10
N ILE A 372 2.02 -15.95 10.33
CA ILE A 372 1.05 -15.06 10.99
C ILE A 372 0.17 -14.28 10.00
N ILE A 373 0.51 -14.30 8.71
CA ILE A 373 -0.20 -13.63 7.64
C ILE A 373 -0.16 -14.50 6.38
N PRO A 374 -1.23 -14.57 5.57
CA PRO A 374 -1.23 -15.43 4.39
C PRO A 374 -0.27 -14.93 3.30
N SER A 375 0.07 -15.81 2.36
CA SER A 375 0.80 -15.44 1.16
C SER A 375 -0.09 -14.57 0.25
N PRO A 376 0.47 -13.57 -0.48
CA PRO A 376 -0.26 -12.85 -1.53
C PRO A 376 -0.86 -13.76 -2.62
N PHE A 377 -0.25 -14.92 -2.82
CA PHE A 377 -0.71 -15.90 -3.80
C PHE A 377 -1.78 -16.87 -3.27
N ASP A 378 -2.22 -16.73 -2.03
CA ASP A 378 -3.38 -17.46 -1.51
C ASP A 378 -4.66 -16.94 -2.19
N PRO A 379 -5.37 -17.77 -2.97
CA PRO A 379 -6.53 -17.33 -3.74
C PRO A 379 -7.71 -16.84 -2.90
N ARG A 380 -7.68 -17.08 -1.58
CA ARG A 380 -8.71 -16.62 -0.64
C ARG A 380 -8.56 -15.14 -0.28
N VAL A 381 -7.36 -14.57 -0.37
CA VAL A 381 -7.04 -13.25 0.17
C VAL A 381 -7.94 -12.16 -0.42
N ALA A 382 -7.89 -11.94 -1.73
CA ALA A 382 -8.66 -10.86 -2.34
C ALA A 382 -10.18 -11.04 -2.21
N PRO A 383 -10.77 -12.26 -2.43
CA PRO A 383 -12.20 -12.47 -2.22
C PRO A 383 -12.69 -12.25 -0.80
N GLU A 384 -11.99 -12.74 0.21
CA GLU A 384 -12.40 -12.59 1.61
C GLU A 384 -12.30 -11.13 2.08
N VAL A 385 -11.23 -10.44 1.72
CA VAL A 385 -11.09 -9.00 1.99
C VAL A 385 -12.19 -8.21 1.27
N ALA A 386 -12.46 -8.51 -0.01
CA ALA A 386 -13.50 -7.83 -0.78
C ALA A 386 -14.90 -8.03 -0.18
N ALA A 387 -15.23 -9.27 0.22
CA ALA A 387 -16.51 -9.57 0.86
C ALA A 387 -16.69 -8.80 2.17
N ALA A 388 -15.68 -8.76 3.03
CA ALA A 388 -15.72 -8.02 4.30
C ALA A 388 -15.89 -6.51 4.10
N VAL A 389 -15.17 -5.95 3.13
CA VAL A 389 -15.25 -4.53 2.74
C VAL A 389 -16.64 -4.19 2.20
N ALA A 390 -17.16 -4.98 1.25
CA ALA A 390 -18.47 -4.77 0.66
C ALA A 390 -19.60 -4.87 1.69
N GLN A 391 -19.55 -5.87 2.57
CA GLN A 391 -20.52 -6.03 3.65
C GLN A 391 -20.51 -4.81 4.60
N THR A 392 -19.31 -4.35 4.96
CA THR A 392 -19.16 -3.21 5.86
C THR A 392 -19.62 -1.91 5.18
N ALA A 393 -19.31 -1.72 3.90
CA ALA A 393 -19.78 -0.57 3.13
C ALA A 393 -21.32 -0.46 3.10
N ARG A 394 -22.04 -1.59 2.97
CA ARG A 394 -23.50 -1.63 3.07
C ARG A 394 -23.99 -1.25 4.46
N ARG A 395 -23.36 -1.79 5.49
CA ARG A 395 -23.69 -1.47 6.90
C ARG A 395 -23.48 0.00 7.22
N ASP A 396 -22.39 0.59 6.73
CA ASP A 396 -22.04 1.99 6.98
C ASP A 396 -22.83 2.98 6.08
N GLY A 397 -23.68 2.47 5.16
CA GLY A 397 -24.51 3.28 4.27
C GLY A 397 -23.72 4.03 3.19
N VAL A 398 -22.51 3.59 2.86
CA VAL A 398 -21.68 4.16 1.79
C VAL A 398 -21.79 3.40 0.47
N ALA A 399 -22.39 2.22 0.45
CA ALA A 399 -22.70 1.44 -0.74
C ALA A 399 -23.87 2.06 -1.52
N ARG A 400 -23.88 1.83 -2.85
CA ARG A 400 -24.94 2.29 -3.78
C ARG A 400 -25.66 1.15 -4.48
N CYS A 401 -25.21 -0.09 -4.32
CA CYS A 401 -25.89 -1.30 -4.81
C CYS A 401 -25.57 -2.52 -3.93
#